data_1e1b58adfac12ebbbc51a677fd8aee78
#
_entry.id   1e1b58adfac12ebbbc51a677fd8aee78
#
_cell.length_a   1.000
_cell.length_b   1.000
_cell.length_c   1.000
_cell.angle_alpha   90.00
_cell.angle_beta   90.00
_cell.angle_gamma   90.00
#
_symmetry.space_group_name_H-M   'P 1'
#
loop_
_entity.id
_entity.type
_entity.pdbx_description
1 polymer ?
#
loop_
_entity_poly.entity_id
_entity_poly.type
_entity_poly.pdbx_seq_one_letter_code
_entity_poly.pdbx_strand_id
1 'polypeptide(L)'
;MRSNSLAVDLPIAAPASQVWEAIADWQGQSNWMLQTKVFLTSKESAGVGVTIEAFTGPLYRFYPRFAWLGVLDLMRVTHWEPPVRCDVIHYGKIIKGTGTFEVEAVGEERSIFHWSEEIVAPKLVFLCIKPFILTGVKISLARFRRLLE
;
A
#
# COMPACT_ATOMS: atom_id res chain seq x y z
N MET A 1 12.22 16.83 11.21
CA MET A 1 11.30 16.26 10.21
C MET A 1 9.95 16.04 10.85
N ARG A 2 8.90 16.36 10.12
CA ARG A 2 7.54 16.18 10.61
C ARG A 2 6.90 14.99 9.92
N SER A 3 6.00 14.32 10.64
CA SER A 3 5.08 13.35 10.08
C SER A 3 3.98 14.09 9.31
N ASN A 4 3.70 13.67 8.09
CA ASN A 4 2.69 14.25 7.21
C ASN A 4 1.71 13.15 6.81
N SER A 5 0.43 13.43 6.88
CA SER A 5 -0.62 12.43 6.70
C SER A 5 -1.28 12.51 5.32
N LEU A 6 -1.56 11.34 4.76
CA LEU A 6 -2.35 11.12 3.55
C LEU A 6 -3.43 10.10 3.86
N ALA A 7 -4.62 10.27 3.34
CA ALA A 7 -5.70 9.29 3.51
C ALA A 7 -6.62 9.27 2.31
N VAL A 8 -7.12 8.09 1.97
CA VAL A 8 -8.13 7.88 0.93
C VAL A 8 -9.11 6.82 1.43
N ASP A 9 -10.40 7.11 1.31
CA ASP A 9 -11.46 6.16 1.61
C ASP A 9 -12.09 5.70 0.30
N LEU A 10 -12.19 4.38 0.12
CA LEU A 10 -12.65 3.78 -1.12
C LEU A 10 -13.84 2.85 -0.86
N PRO A 11 -15.07 3.26 -1.21
CA PRO A 11 -16.21 2.36 -1.18
C PRO A 11 -16.07 1.28 -2.26
N ILE A 12 -16.34 0.03 -1.90
CA ILE A 12 -16.22 -1.12 -2.81
C ILE A 12 -17.48 -1.98 -2.70
N ALA A 13 -18.04 -2.35 -3.85
CA ALA A 13 -19.18 -3.25 -3.92
C ALA A 13 -18.70 -4.71 -3.87
N ALA A 14 -18.11 -5.08 -2.73
CA ALA A 14 -17.63 -6.42 -2.44
C ALA A 14 -17.63 -6.66 -0.93
N PRO A 15 -17.76 -7.93 -0.48
CA PRO A 15 -17.69 -8.26 0.94
C PRO A 15 -16.33 -7.88 1.54
N ALA A 16 -16.34 -7.47 2.80
CA ALA A 16 -15.10 -7.09 3.51
C ALA A 16 -14.04 -8.19 3.49
N SER A 17 -14.47 -9.46 3.58
CA SER A 17 -13.55 -10.59 3.53
C SER A 17 -12.79 -10.68 2.20
N GLN A 18 -13.48 -10.44 1.08
CA GLN A 18 -12.84 -10.43 -0.24
C GLN A 18 -11.86 -9.27 -0.39
N VAL A 19 -12.23 -8.10 0.12
CA VAL A 19 -11.35 -6.92 0.10
C VAL A 19 -10.09 -7.20 0.92
N TRP A 20 -10.26 -7.78 2.11
CA TRP A 20 -9.12 -8.14 2.96
C TRP A 20 -8.19 -9.15 2.29
N GLU A 21 -8.73 -10.22 1.74
CA GLU A 21 -7.94 -11.25 1.05
C GLU A 21 -7.12 -10.66 -0.10
N ALA A 22 -7.73 -9.75 -0.87
CA ALA A 22 -7.05 -9.10 -1.99
C ALA A 22 -5.93 -8.16 -1.52
N ILE A 23 -6.12 -7.45 -0.40
CA ILE A 23 -5.09 -6.60 0.17
C ILE A 23 -3.95 -7.45 0.74
N ALA A 24 -4.28 -8.51 1.45
CA ALA A 24 -3.33 -9.39 2.12
C ALA A 24 -2.52 -10.26 1.14
N ASP A 25 -2.92 -10.32 -0.11
CA ASP A 25 -2.13 -10.92 -1.18
C ASP A 25 -1.07 -9.92 -1.63
N TRP A 26 0.05 -9.88 -0.91
CA TRP A 26 1.10 -8.90 -1.12
C TRP A 26 1.63 -8.89 -2.55
N GLN A 27 1.96 -10.04 -3.09
CA GLN A 27 2.47 -10.13 -4.46
C GLN A 27 1.42 -9.75 -5.48
N GLY A 28 0.15 -10.06 -5.20
CA GLY A 28 -0.99 -9.67 -6.04
C GLY A 28 -1.18 -8.17 -6.14
N GLN A 29 -0.65 -7.40 -5.19
CA GLN A 29 -0.68 -5.94 -5.25
C GLN A 29 0.03 -5.39 -6.49
N SER A 30 0.97 -6.15 -7.06
CA SER A 30 1.63 -5.78 -8.33
C SER A 30 0.65 -5.64 -9.50
N ASN A 31 -0.54 -6.24 -9.40
CA ASN A 31 -1.54 -6.21 -10.47
C ASN A 31 -2.36 -4.91 -10.48
N TRP A 32 -2.41 -4.20 -9.37
CA TRP A 32 -3.21 -2.98 -9.28
C TRP A 32 -2.43 -1.73 -8.85
N MET A 33 -1.32 -1.88 -8.16
CA MET A 33 -0.48 -0.72 -7.83
C MET A 33 0.22 -0.17 -9.06
N LEU A 34 0.11 1.15 -9.26
CA LEU A 34 0.64 1.82 -10.45
C LEU A 34 2.17 1.66 -10.53
N GLN A 35 2.65 1.07 -11.63
CA GLN A 35 4.08 0.91 -11.94
C GLN A 35 4.88 0.32 -10.77
N THR A 36 4.30 -0.64 -10.06
CA THR A 36 4.89 -1.19 -8.84
C THR A 36 4.97 -2.71 -8.90
N LYS A 37 6.12 -3.25 -8.50
CA LYS A 37 6.31 -4.67 -8.27
C LYS A 37 6.46 -4.90 -6.77
N VAL A 38 5.57 -5.73 -6.22
CA VAL A 38 5.55 -6.05 -4.79
C VAL A 38 5.97 -7.49 -4.60
N PHE A 39 6.85 -7.74 -3.63
CA PHE A 39 7.31 -9.10 -3.32
C PHE A 39 7.59 -9.26 -1.84
N LEU A 40 7.41 -10.50 -1.38
CA LEU A 40 7.69 -10.89 0.00
C LEU A 40 9.19 -11.15 0.19
N THR A 41 9.72 -10.71 1.33
CA THR A 41 11.09 -11.00 1.73
C THR A 41 11.16 -11.84 3.01
N SER A 42 10.01 -12.09 3.65
CA SER A 42 9.92 -13.00 4.79
C SER A 42 9.37 -14.37 4.36
N LYS A 43 9.58 -15.38 5.22
CA LYS A 43 9.01 -16.73 5.01
C LYS A 43 7.49 -16.72 5.09
N GLU A 44 6.96 -16.07 6.12
CA GLU A 44 5.54 -15.96 6.34
C GLU A 44 4.97 -14.88 5.42
N SER A 45 3.72 -15.09 5.01
CA SER A 45 2.96 -14.13 4.19
C SER A 45 1.87 -13.41 4.99
N ALA A 46 1.67 -13.77 6.26
CA ALA A 46 0.65 -13.20 7.13
C ALA A 46 1.17 -13.02 8.55
N GLY A 47 0.69 -11.98 9.22
CA GLY A 47 1.02 -11.73 10.61
C GLY A 47 2.03 -10.62 10.84
N VAL A 48 2.25 -10.29 12.11
CA VAL A 48 3.27 -9.30 12.52
C VAL A 48 4.66 -9.83 12.20
N GLY A 49 5.52 -8.96 11.68
CA GLY A 49 6.90 -9.31 11.32
C GLY A 49 7.09 -9.68 9.85
N VAL A 50 6.00 -9.84 9.09
CA VAL A 50 6.10 -10.03 7.64
C VAL A 50 6.81 -8.84 7.02
N THR A 51 7.77 -9.10 6.13
CA THR A 51 8.51 -8.05 5.42
C THR A 51 8.19 -8.10 3.93
N ILE A 52 7.98 -6.92 3.37
CA ILE A 52 7.55 -6.72 1.99
C ILE A 52 8.43 -5.65 1.38
N GLU A 53 8.74 -5.79 0.09
CA GLU A 53 9.40 -4.75 -0.68
C GLU A 53 8.52 -4.39 -1.87
N ALA A 54 8.44 -3.10 -2.15
CA ALA A 54 7.70 -2.57 -3.29
C ALA A 54 8.61 -1.67 -4.10
N PHE A 55 8.85 -2.03 -5.35
CA PHE A 55 9.63 -1.22 -6.27
C PHE A 55 8.70 -0.50 -7.24
N THR A 56 8.78 0.82 -7.26
CA THR A 56 7.96 1.67 -8.13
C THR A 56 8.84 2.42 -9.13
N GLY A 57 8.52 2.31 -10.41
CA GLY A 57 9.26 3.01 -11.46
C GLY A 57 8.86 2.55 -12.86
N PRO A 58 9.33 3.23 -13.93
CA PRO A 58 8.95 2.92 -15.32
C PRO A 58 9.45 1.56 -15.65
N LEU A 59 10.20 0.86 -15.53
CA LEU A 59 10.57 -0.50 -15.93
C LEU A 59 10.47 -1.49 -14.76
N TYR A 60 9.47 -1.29 -13.90
CA TYR A 60 9.30 -2.06 -12.67
C TYR A 60 9.22 -3.58 -12.87
N ARG A 61 8.67 -4.02 -14.01
CA ARG A 61 8.52 -5.46 -14.30
C ARG A 61 9.85 -6.20 -14.41
N PHE A 62 10.92 -5.47 -14.72
CA PHE A 62 12.26 -6.04 -14.89
C PHE A 62 13.13 -5.92 -13.64
N TYR A 63 12.58 -5.41 -12.54
CA TYR A 63 13.32 -5.30 -11.29
C TYR A 63 13.96 -6.65 -10.90
N PRO A 64 15.23 -6.71 -10.47
CA PRO A 64 16.11 -5.58 -10.08
C PRO A 64 16.85 -4.88 -11.24
N ARG A 65 16.70 -5.34 -12.46
CA ARG A 65 17.25 -4.62 -13.62
C ARG A 65 16.55 -3.26 -13.71
N PHE A 66 17.30 -2.21 -13.97
CA PHE A 66 16.82 -0.83 -13.98
C PHE A 66 16.37 -0.31 -12.60
N ALA A 67 16.94 -0.85 -11.51
CA ALA A 67 16.60 -0.40 -10.15
C ALA A 67 16.87 1.10 -9.93
N TRP A 68 17.80 1.67 -10.67
CA TRP A 68 18.15 3.09 -10.59
C TRP A 68 17.08 4.03 -11.16
N LEU A 69 16.09 3.49 -11.88
CA LEU A 69 14.96 4.27 -12.43
C LEU A 69 13.75 4.34 -11.52
N GLY A 70 13.85 3.89 -10.29
CA GLY A 70 12.71 3.89 -9.40
C GLY A 70 13.08 3.94 -7.93
N VAL A 71 12.08 3.70 -7.09
CA VAL A 71 12.21 3.77 -5.64
C VAL A 71 11.82 2.43 -5.03
N LEU A 72 12.65 1.93 -4.11
CA LEU A 72 12.38 0.72 -3.36
C LEU A 72 11.86 1.10 -1.97
N ASP A 73 10.67 0.63 -1.64
CA ASP A 73 10.03 0.83 -0.35
C ASP A 73 10.14 -0.46 0.46
N LEU A 74 10.73 -0.37 1.65
CA LEU A 74 10.91 -1.50 2.56
C LEU A 74 9.89 -1.39 3.68
N MET A 75 9.06 -2.43 3.84
CA MET A 75 7.96 -2.42 4.80
C MET A 75 7.99 -3.64 5.72
N ARG A 76 7.52 -3.45 6.94
CA ARG A 76 7.33 -4.53 7.92
C ARG A 76 5.96 -4.38 8.57
N VAL A 77 5.23 -5.48 8.67
CA VAL A 77 3.93 -5.49 9.35
C VAL A 77 4.13 -5.37 10.86
N THR A 78 3.50 -4.37 11.46
CA THR A 78 3.56 -4.08 12.91
C THR A 78 2.27 -4.40 13.65
N HIS A 79 1.14 -4.46 12.93
CA HIS A 79 -0.16 -4.83 13.48
C HIS A 79 -0.92 -5.66 12.44
N TRP A 80 -1.52 -6.75 12.88
CA TRP A 80 -2.22 -7.68 11.99
C TRP A 80 -3.52 -8.16 12.64
N GLU A 81 -4.64 -7.68 12.13
CA GLU A 81 -5.97 -7.98 12.68
C GLU A 81 -6.93 -8.32 11.54
N PRO A 82 -6.87 -9.56 11.01
CA PRO A 82 -7.79 -9.95 9.94
C PRO A 82 -9.24 -10.03 10.44
N PRO A 83 -10.22 -9.67 9.66
CA PRO A 83 -10.15 -9.07 8.34
C PRO A 83 -10.28 -7.54 8.37
N VAL A 84 -9.80 -6.88 9.42
CA VAL A 84 -10.11 -5.48 9.73
C VAL A 84 -8.95 -4.54 9.45
N ARG A 85 -7.74 -4.85 9.92
CA ARG A 85 -6.66 -3.86 9.93
C ARG A 85 -5.27 -4.48 9.83
N CYS A 86 -4.42 -3.81 9.06
CA CYS A 86 -3.00 -4.09 8.97
C CYS A 86 -2.22 -2.78 9.00
N ASP A 87 -1.26 -2.67 9.91
CA ASP A 87 -0.33 -1.55 9.95
C ASP A 87 1.05 -2.01 9.52
N VAL A 88 1.75 -1.14 8.78
CA VAL A 88 3.13 -1.36 8.38
C VAL A 88 3.99 -0.17 8.76
N ILE A 89 5.28 -0.42 8.94
CA ILE A 89 6.30 0.62 9.05
C ILE A 89 7.16 0.60 7.77
N HIS A 90 7.42 1.77 7.22
CA HIS A 90 8.36 1.96 6.13
C HIS A 90 9.72 2.27 6.75
N TYR A 91 10.69 1.39 6.55
CA TYR A 91 11.99 1.51 7.21
C TYR A 91 13.16 1.67 6.23
N GLY A 92 12.87 1.97 4.98
CA GLY A 92 13.89 2.22 3.96
C GLY A 92 14.61 3.55 4.16
N LYS A 93 15.59 3.81 3.31
CA LYS A 93 16.36 5.06 3.38
C LYS A 93 15.62 6.24 2.77
N ILE A 94 14.80 5.99 1.76
CA ILE A 94 14.11 7.04 1.01
C ILE A 94 12.69 7.24 1.55
N ILE A 95 11.94 6.15 1.72
CA ILE A 95 10.57 6.19 2.22
C ILE A 95 10.58 5.76 3.68
N LYS A 96 10.14 6.65 4.57
CA LYS A 96 10.02 6.42 6.01
C LYS A 96 8.66 6.86 6.49
N GLY A 97 8.11 6.15 7.45
CA GLY A 97 6.82 6.46 8.04
C GLY A 97 6.02 5.22 8.36
N THR A 98 4.70 5.36 8.39
CA THR A 98 3.79 4.26 8.70
C THR A 98 2.66 4.24 7.67
N GLY A 99 2.06 3.05 7.48
CA GLY A 99 0.90 2.89 6.62
C GLY A 99 -0.15 2.04 7.32
N THR A 100 -1.42 2.28 7.01
CA THR A 100 -2.53 1.53 7.57
C THR A 100 -3.50 1.16 6.46
N PHE A 101 -3.89 -0.11 6.42
CA PHE A 101 -4.97 -0.64 5.60
C PHE A 101 -6.08 -1.10 6.55
N GLU A 102 -7.26 -0.53 6.40
CA GLU A 102 -8.41 -0.89 7.22
C GLU A 102 -9.60 -1.19 6.34
N VAL A 103 -10.31 -2.27 6.63
CA VAL A 103 -11.49 -2.68 5.89
C VAL A 103 -12.70 -2.62 6.81
N GLU A 104 -13.67 -1.81 6.44
CA GLU A 104 -14.93 -1.63 7.17
C GLU A 104 -16.07 -2.30 6.41
N ALA A 105 -16.74 -3.25 7.04
CA ALA A 105 -17.92 -3.86 6.46
C ALA A 105 -19.12 -2.93 6.66
N VAL A 106 -19.76 -2.52 5.55
CA VAL A 106 -20.97 -1.66 5.61
C VAL A 106 -22.22 -2.38 5.09
N GLY A 107 -22.10 -3.67 4.85
CA GLY A 107 -23.14 -4.57 4.38
C GLY A 107 -22.52 -5.91 4.02
N GLU A 108 -23.34 -6.91 3.68
CA GLU A 108 -22.84 -8.25 3.33
C GLU A 108 -22.02 -8.24 2.03
N GLU A 109 -22.39 -7.37 1.09
CA GLU A 109 -21.75 -7.26 -0.23
C GLU A 109 -21.09 -5.89 -0.44
N ARG A 110 -20.83 -5.15 0.63
CA ARG A 110 -20.30 -3.79 0.54
C ARG A 110 -19.33 -3.51 1.68
N SER A 111 -18.27 -2.77 1.34
CA SER A 111 -17.25 -2.40 2.31
C SER A 111 -16.63 -1.05 1.94
N ILE A 112 -15.89 -0.48 2.89
CA ILE A 112 -15.06 0.70 2.64
C ILE A 112 -13.61 0.32 2.98
N PHE A 113 -12.72 0.53 2.02
CA PHE A 113 -11.30 0.39 2.26
C PHE A 113 -10.71 1.75 2.61
N HIS A 114 -10.13 1.83 3.81
CA HIS A 114 -9.46 3.02 4.30
C HIS A 114 -7.95 2.82 4.16
N TRP A 115 -7.34 3.63 3.31
CA TRP A 115 -5.90 3.67 3.15
C TRP A 115 -5.38 4.95 3.78
N SER A 116 -4.35 4.85 4.62
CA SER A 116 -3.72 6.02 5.19
C SER A 116 -2.22 5.81 5.33
N GLU A 117 -1.47 6.91 5.25
CA GLU A 117 -0.03 6.90 5.43
C GLU A 117 0.42 8.15 6.18
N GLU A 118 1.43 7.96 7.01
CA GLU A 118 2.20 9.05 7.60
C GLU A 118 3.61 8.99 7.05
N ILE A 119 4.02 10.06 6.38
CA ILE A 119 5.32 10.15 5.71
C ILE A 119 6.22 11.10 6.49
N VAL A 120 7.39 10.61 6.88
CA VAL A 120 8.40 11.41 7.58
C VAL A 120 9.25 12.13 6.54
N ALA A 121 9.05 13.44 6.42
CA ALA A 121 9.78 14.27 5.46
C ALA A 121 9.68 15.74 5.89
N PRO A 122 10.58 16.61 5.39
CA PRO A 122 10.39 18.05 5.55
C PRO A 122 9.06 18.47 4.91
N LYS A 123 8.34 19.36 5.57
CA LYS A 123 6.99 19.75 5.13
C LYS A 123 6.97 20.27 3.69
N LEU A 124 7.96 21.04 3.30
CA LEU A 124 8.03 21.61 1.95
C LEU A 124 8.19 20.52 0.89
N VAL A 125 9.05 19.53 1.17
CA VAL A 125 9.23 18.37 0.29
C VAL A 125 7.92 17.60 0.17
N PHE A 126 7.27 17.34 1.30
CA PHE A 126 5.98 16.64 1.32
C PHE A 126 4.93 17.35 0.47
N LEU A 127 4.81 18.67 0.61
CA LEU A 127 3.85 19.45 -0.17
C LEU A 127 4.11 19.37 -1.68
N CYS A 128 5.37 19.25 -2.08
CA CYS A 128 5.74 19.09 -3.49
C CYS A 128 5.39 17.72 -4.03
N ILE A 129 5.59 16.65 -3.26
CA ILE A 129 5.38 15.28 -3.72
C ILE A 129 3.94 14.77 -3.50
N LYS A 130 3.20 15.40 -2.58
CA LYS A 130 1.85 14.97 -2.21
C LYS A 130 0.90 14.78 -3.40
N PRO A 131 0.78 15.71 -4.36
CA PRO A 131 -0.15 15.51 -5.47
C PRO A 131 0.21 14.29 -6.34
N PHE A 132 1.49 14.00 -6.49
CA PHE A 132 1.95 12.83 -7.26
C PHE A 132 1.63 11.53 -6.53
N ILE A 133 1.86 11.48 -5.22
CA ILE A 133 1.54 10.32 -4.39
C ILE A 133 0.03 10.06 -4.41
N LEU A 134 -0.79 11.09 -4.16
CA LEU A 134 -2.25 10.95 -4.14
C LEU A 134 -2.78 10.50 -5.50
N THR A 135 -2.26 11.04 -6.59
CA THR A 135 -2.67 10.63 -7.94
C THR A 135 -2.35 9.16 -8.18
N GLY A 136 -1.14 8.73 -7.84
CA GLY A 136 -0.73 7.34 -7.97
C GLY A 136 -1.57 6.40 -7.14
N VAL A 137 -1.85 6.77 -5.88
CA VAL A 137 -2.70 5.99 -4.98
C VAL A 137 -4.13 5.90 -5.51
N LYS A 138 -4.71 7.00 -5.96
CA LYS A 138 -6.09 7.01 -6.50
C LYS A 138 -6.21 6.15 -7.74
N ILE A 139 -5.24 6.18 -8.63
CA ILE A 139 -5.22 5.31 -9.82
C ILE A 139 -5.11 3.85 -9.39
N SER A 140 -4.22 3.55 -8.47
CA SER A 140 -4.02 2.19 -7.95
C SER A 140 -5.30 1.66 -7.30
N LEU A 141 -5.92 2.45 -6.44
CA LEU A 141 -7.16 2.06 -5.76
C LEU A 141 -8.34 1.91 -6.72
N ALA A 142 -8.41 2.73 -7.78
CA ALA A 142 -9.43 2.55 -8.82
C ALA A 142 -9.26 1.22 -9.55
N ARG A 143 -8.03 0.80 -9.81
CA ARG A 143 -7.74 -0.53 -10.38
C ARG A 143 -8.12 -1.65 -9.41
N PHE A 144 -7.78 -1.48 -8.15
CA PHE A 144 -8.12 -2.43 -7.10
C PHE A 144 -9.63 -2.65 -7.03
N ARG A 145 -10.40 -1.58 -7.02
CA ARG A 145 -11.87 -1.66 -7.01
C ARG A 145 -12.41 -2.42 -8.23
N ARG A 146 -11.88 -2.15 -9.42
CA ARG A 146 -12.31 -2.86 -10.63
C ARG A 146 -12.08 -4.36 -10.57
N LEU A 147 -11.00 -4.79 -9.92
CA LEU A 147 -10.71 -6.21 -9.78
C LEU A 147 -11.71 -6.93 -8.87
N LEU A 148 -12.34 -6.20 -7.96
CA LEU A 148 -13.24 -6.76 -6.95
C LEU A 148 -14.73 -6.60 -7.28
N GLU A 149 -15.08 -5.67 -8.16
CA GLU A 149 -16.48 -5.39 -8.55
C GLU A 149 -16.91 -6.09 -9.85
#